data_cb2ac1762bf6157d725a2941ac5ce227
#
_entry.id   cb2ac1762bf6157d725a2941ac5ce227
#
_cell.length_a   1.000
_cell.length_b   1.000
_cell.length_c   1.000
_cell.angle_alpha   90.00
_cell.angle_beta   90.00
_cell.angle_gamma   90.00
#
_symmetry.space_group_name_H-M   'P 1'
#
loop_
_entity.id
_entity.type
_entity.pdbx_description
1 polymer ?
#
loop_
_entity_poly.entity_id
_entity_poly.type
_entity_poly.pdbx_seq_one_letter_code
_entity_poly.pdbx_strand_id
1 'polypeptide(L)'
;MKLGKFELLPVSDGLMKLDGGALFGVVPKVLWSKLVQPDELNRVTIQTNALLVRMPDRGNVLIECGIGRKYSPKMRQIYAIDDRTDLLTSLAALGLKPTDISTVLCTHLHLDHAGGC
;
A
#
# COMPACT_ATOMS: atom_id res chain seq x y z
N MET A 1 15.87 5.90 5.30
CA MET A 1 16.05 6.90 6.39
C MET A 1 16.50 6.17 7.65
N LYS A 2 17.33 6.80 8.47
CA LYS A 2 17.73 6.21 9.78
C LYS A 2 17.08 6.97 10.94
N LEU A 3 16.61 6.22 11.94
CA LEU A 3 16.09 6.74 13.20
C LEU A 3 16.81 6.02 14.36
N GLY A 4 17.84 6.65 14.90
CA GLY A 4 18.76 5.98 15.81
C GLY A 4 19.42 4.79 15.12
N LYS A 5 19.26 3.59 15.70
CA LYS A 5 19.77 2.33 15.14
C LYS A 5 18.81 1.65 14.14
N PHE A 6 17.61 2.19 13.95
CA PHE A 6 16.63 1.63 13.01
C PHE A 6 16.82 2.16 11.60
N GLU A 7 16.64 1.31 10.61
CA GLU A 7 16.56 1.68 9.21
C GLU A 7 15.10 1.61 8.75
N LEU A 8 14.60 2.72 8.19
CA LEU A 8 13.23 2.87 7.71
C LEU A 8 13.24 2.92 6.19
N LEU A 9 12.57 1.99 5.54
CA LEU A 9 12.52 1.83 4.09
C LEU A 9 11.05 1.77 3.63
N PRO A 10 10.58 2.74 2.82
CA PRO A 10 9.27 2.60 2.19
C PRO A 10 9.32 1.46 1.17
N VAL A 11 8.28 0.63 1.14
CA VAL A 11 8.08 -0.44 0.17
C VAL A 11 6.68 -0.33 -0.41
N SER A 12 6.53 -0.62 -1.71
CA SER A 12 5.25 -0.49 -2.40
C SER A 12 4.60 -1.86 -2.61
N ASP A 13 3.27 -1.92 -2.44
CA ASP A 13 2.46 -3.07 -2.86
C ASP A 13 1.75 -2.82 -4.22
N GLY A 14 2.12 -1.74 -4.92
CA GLY A 14 1.58 -1.41 -6.22
C GLY A 14 0.57 -0.28 -6.20
N LEU A 15 -0.25 -0.23 -7.24
CA LEU A 15 -1.23 0.83 -7.46
C LEU A 15 -2.65 0.26 -7.47
N MET A 16 -3.58 1.07 -6.98
CA MET A 16 -5.01 0.82 -7.12
C MET A 16 -5.75 2.14 -7.32
N LYS A 17 -7.05 2.06 -7.57
CA LYS A 17 -7.89 3.25 -7.67
C LYS A 17 -9.03 3.19 -6.65
N LEU A 18 -9.32 4.33 -6.06
CA LEU A 18 -10.48 4.53 -5.19
C LEU A 18 -11.36 5.65 -5.72
N ASP A 19 -12.65 5.57 -5.44
CA ASP A 19 -13.58 6.65 -5.75
C ASP A 19 -13.17 7.96 -5.07
N GLY A 20 -13.12 9.04 -5.83
CA GLY A 20 -12.69 10.34 -5.32
C GLY A 20 -13.62 10.90 -4.25
N GLY A 21 -14.92 10.54 -4.28
CA GLY A 21 -15.85 10.91 -3.21
C GLY A 21 -15.52 10.20 -1.90
N ALA A 22 -15.12 8.93 -1.96
CA ALA A 22 -14.68 8.19 -0.77
C ALA A 22 -13.37 8.74 -0.19
N LEU A 23 -12.42 9.12 -1.08
CA LEU A 23 -11.11 9.66 -0.65
C LEU A 23 -11.21 11.07 -0.06
N PHE A 24 -11.95 11.96 -0.72
CA PHE A 24 -11.98 13.38 -0.35
C PHE A 24 -13.19 13.75 0.50
N GLY A 25 -14.12 12.83 0.71
CA GLY A 25 -15.26 12.99 1.60
C GLY A 25 -16.08 14.23 1.24
N VAL A 26 -16.18 15.14 2.19
CA VAL A 26 -16.99 16.38 2.05
C VAL A 26 -16.34 17.46 1.17
N VAL A 27 -15.09 17.27 0.74
CA VAL A 27 -14.43 18.27 -0.15
C VAL A 27 -15.06 18.19 -1.53
N PRO A 28 -15.58 19.31 -2.06
CA PRO A 28 -16.22 19.32 -3.38
C PRO A 28 -15.27 18.88 -4.50
N LYS A 29 -15.77 18.06 -5.44
CA LYS A 29 -14.99 17.57 -6.57
C LYS A 29 -14.33 18.70 -7.38
N VAL A 30 -15.02 19.81 -7.56
CA VAL A 30 -14.51 20.99 -8.28
C VAL A 30 -13.23 21.57 -7.66
N LEU A 31 -12.97 21.29 -6.38
CA LEU A 31 -11.75 21.71 -5.69
C LEU A 31 -10.65 20.67 -5.84
N TRP A 32 -10.90 19.43 -5.43
CA TRP A 32 -9.85 18.40 -5.40
C TRP A 32 -9.44 17.90 -6.80
N SER A 33 -10.35 17.91 -7.79
CA SER A 33 -10.01 17.48 -9.15
C SER A 33 -9.03 18.42 -9.89
N LYS A 34 -8.77 19.59 -9.34
CA LYS A 34 -7.69 20.49 -9.83
C LYS A 34 -6.30 20.00 -9.44
N LEU A 35 -6.22 19.20 -8.38
CA LEU A 35 -4.95 18.69 -7.83
C LEU A 35 -4.69 17.23 -8.29
N VAL A 36 -5.76 16.44 -8.39
CA VAL A 36 -5.67 15.02 -8.72
C VAL A 36 -6.73 14.69 -9.76
N GLN A 37 -6.31 14.21 -10.92
CA GLN A 37 -7.23 13.89 -12.03
C GLN A 37 -7.90 12.54 -11.81
N PRO A 38 -9.24 12.48 -11.68
CA PRO A 38 -9.96 11.22 -11.65
C PRO A 38 -10.12 10.62 -13.07
N ASP A 39 -10.33 9.31 -13.12
CA ASP A 39 -10.77 8.65 -14.35
C ASP A 39 -12.28 8.86 -14.62
N GLU A 40 -12.77 8.28 -15.72
CA GLU A 40 -14.18 8.38 -16.15
C GLU A 40 -15.17 7.83 -15.09
N LEU A 41 -14.71 6.92 -14.23
CA LEU A 41 -15.49 6.37 -13.12
C LEU A 41 -15.28 7.13 -11.80
N ASN A 42 -14.75 8.34 -11.85
CA ASN A 42 -14.45 9.18 -10.69
C ASN A 42 -13.39 8.60 -9.74
N ARG A 43 -12.56 7.64 -10.22
CA ARG A 43 -11.55 6.99 -9.38
C ARG A 43 -10.21 7.71 -9.50
N VAL A 44 -9.53 7.83 -8.38
CA VAL A 44 -8.20 8.41 -8.24
C VAL A 44 -7.19 7.30 -7.99
N THR A 45 -6.06 7.37 -8.68
CA THR A 45 -4.96 6.43 -8.46
C THR A 45 -4.28 6.72 -7.13
N ILE A 46 -4.13 5.69 -6.33
CA ILE A 46 -3.37 5.70 -5.08
C ILE A 46 -2.29 4.62 -5.12
N GLN A 47 -1.21 4.85 -4.41
CA GLN A 47 -0.17 3.88 -4.18
C GLN A 47 -0.33 3.27 -2.79
N THR A 48 -0.34 1.94 -2.73
CA THR A 48 -0.36 1.22 -1.47
C THR A 48 1.08 1.07 -0.97
N ASN A 49 1.39 1.74 0.12
CA ASN A 49 2.74 1.77 0.69
C ASN A 49 2.74 1.09 2.06
N ALA A 50 3.80 0.33 2.30
CA ALA A 50 4.15 -0.20 3.59
C ALA A 50 5.48 0.39 4.05
N LEU A 51 5.79 0.27 5.32
CA LEU A 51 7.07 0.70 5.88
C LEU A 51 7.82 -0.50 6.45
N LEU A 52 8.96 -0.82 5.86
CA LEU A 52 9.89 -1.78 6.41
C LEU A 52 10.79 -1.11 7.45
N VAL A 53 10.78 -1.63 8.67
CA VAL A 53 11.66 -1.21 9.76
C VAL A 53 12.66 -2.32 10.03
N ARG A 54 13.92 -2.11 9.68
CA ARG A 54 15.03 -3.01 10.03
C ARG A 54 15.56 -2.68 11.42
N MET A 55 15.51 -3.67 12.31
CA MET A 55 16.00 -3.53 13.69
C MET A 55 17.17 -4.49 13.89
N PRO A 56 18.39 -4.01 14.24
CA PRO A 56 19.58 -4.85 14.35
C PRO A 56 19.41 -6.09 15.25
N ASP A 57 18.68 -5.93 16.35
CA ASP A 57 18.57 -6.96 17.39
C ASP A 57 17.21 -7.69 17.39
N ARG A 58 16.25 -7.29 16.52
CA ARG A 58 14.86 -7.81 16.56
C ARG A 58 14.30 -8.22 15.20
N GLY A 59 15.15 -8.19 14.16
CA GLY A 59 14.73 -8.53 12.80
C GLY A 59 13.98 -7.44 12.08
N ASN A 60 13.14 -7.82 11.12
CA ASN A 60 12.42 -6.89 10.27
C ASN A 60 10.96 -6.81 10.69
N VAL A 61 10.46 -5.59 10.89
CA VAL A 61 9.04 -5.31 11.12
C VAL A 61 8.48 -4.63 9.89
N LEU A 62 7.35 -5.11 9.41
CA LEU A 62 6.62 -4.52 8.31
C LEU A 62 5.38 -3.81 8.87
N ILE A 63 5.24 -2.52 8.64
CA ILE A 63 4.06 -1.74 8.99
C ILE A 63 3.23 -1.60 7.73
N GLU A 64 2.00 -2.08 7.76
CA GLU A 64 1.09 -2.32 6.65
C GLU A 64 1.57 -3.44 5.71
N CYS A 65 0.64 -4.04 4.99
CA CYS A 65 0.94 -5.09 4.02
C CYS A 65 0.17 -4.96 2.70
N GLY A 66 -0.37 -3.77 2.46
CA GLY A 66 -1.01 -3.44 1.20
C GLY A 66 -2.30 -4.21 0.93
N ILE A 67 -2.72 -4.23 -0.34
CA ILE A 67 -3.92 -4.92 -0.80
C ILE A 67 -3.68 -6.43 -1.00
N GLY A 68 -2.42 -6.84 -1.17
CA GLY A 68 -2.03 -8.22 -1.41
C GLY A 68 -2.56 -8.80 -2.71
N ARG A 69 -2.77 -10.12 -2.74
CA ARG A 69 -3.20 -10.83 -3.96
C ARG A 69 -4.48 -11.65 -3.78
N LYS A 70 -5.17 -11.55 -2.64
CA LYS A 70 -6.36 -12.35 -2.31
C LYS A 70 -7.68 -11.67 -2.73
N TYR A 71 -7.67 -10.90 -3.79
CA TYR A 71 -8.85 -10.21 -4.31
C TYR A 71 -9.50 -10.98 -5.47
N SER A 72 -10.84 -10.89 -5.55
CA SER A 72 -11.60 -11.48 -6.66
C SER A 72 -11.39 -10.69 -7.96
N PRO A 73 -11.67 -11.30 -9.14
CA PRO A 73 -11.63 -10.57 -10.41
C PRO A 73 -12.54 -9.32 -10.41
N LYS A 74 -13.68 -9.38 -9.72
CA LYS A 74 -14.58 -8.25 -9.55
C LYS A 74 -13.92 -7.11 -8.78
N MET A 75 -13.25 -7.41 -7.67
CA MET A 75 -12.52 -6.40 -6.90
C MET A 75 -11.38 -5.80 -7.72
N ARG A 76 -10.63 -6.63 -8.47
CA ARG A 76 -9.59 -6.17 -9.37
C ARG A 76 -10.10 -5.11 -10.36
N GLN A 77 -11.28 -5.35 -10.93
CA GLN A 77 -11.91 -4.43 -11.88
C GLN A 77 -12.38 -3.15 -11.19
N ILE A 78 -13.06 -3.27 -10.02
CA ILE A 78 -13.59 -2.12 -9.26
C ILE A 78 -12.46 -1.17 -8.87
N TYR A 79 -11.42 -1.73 -8.27
CA TYR A 79 -10.28 -0.97 -7.76
C TYR A 79 -9.17 -0.76 -8.80
N ALA A 80 -9.35 -1.24 -10.03
CA ALA A 80 -8.33 -1.17 -11.10
C ALA A 80 -6.93 -1.50 -10.58
N ILE A 81 -6.81 -2.63 -9.85
CA ILE A 81 -5.57 -3.04 -9.19
C ILE A 81 -4.50 -3.31 -10.25
N ASP A 82 -3.37 -2.65 -10.12
CA ASP A 82 -2.18 -2.86 -10.93
C ASP A 82 -1.19 -3.72 -10.15
N ASP A 83 -1.09 -4.98 -10.54
CA ASP A 83 -0.25 -5.99 -9.90
C ASP A 83 1.10 -6.22 -10.59
N ARG A 84 1.54 -5.28 -11.43
CA ARG A 84 2.88 -5.31 -12.03
C ARG A 84 3.99 -5.16 -10.99
N THR A 85 3.68 -4.50 -9.90
CA THR A 85 4.52 -4.40 -8.71
C THR A 85 3.69 -4.81 -7.50
N ASP A 86 4.27 -5.55 -6.60
CA ASP A 86 3.65 -5.93 -5.33
C ASP A 86 4.65 -5.89 -4.18
N LEU A 87 4.14 -6.06 -2.97
CA LEU A 87 4.94 -6.04 -1.76
C LEU A 87 6.06 -7.09 -1.79
N LEU A 88 5.77 -8.30 -2.30
CA LEU A 88 6.76 -9.38 -2.34
C LEU A 88 7.91 -9.05 -3.29
N THR A 89 7.59 -8.49 -4.45
CA THR A 89 8.59 -8.01 -5.41
C THR A 89 9.43 -6.87 -4.82
N SER A 90 8.78 -5.95 -4.11
CA SER A 90 9.46 -4.83 -3.46
C SER A 90 10.39 -5.29 -2.32
N LEU A 91 9.98 -6.28 -1.54
CA LEU A 91 10.84 -6.90 -0.50
C LEU A 91 12.01 -7.66 -1.15
N ALA A 92 11.75 -8.42 -2.22
CA ALA A 92 12.80 -9.16 -2.94
C ALA A 92 13.87 -8.23 -3.51
N ALA A 93 13.50 -7.03 -4.01
CA ALA A 93 14.45 -6.02 -4.46
C ALA A 93 15.37 -5.51 -3.34
N LEU A 94 14.95 -5.65 -2.08
CA LEU A 94 15.75 -5.36 -0.88
C LEU A 94 16.51 -6.58 -0.34
N GLY A 95 16.49 -7.71 -1.07
CA GLY A 95 17.11 -8.96 -0.69
C GLY A 95 16.36 -9.72 0.41
N LEU A 96 15.06 -9.43 0.61
CA LEU A 96 14.25 -10.05 1.66
C LEU A 96 13.20 -11.00 1.10
N LYS A 97 12.97 -12.09 1.82
CA LYS A 97 11.87 -13.03 1.64
C LYS A 97 10.77 -12.74 2.67
N PRO A 98 9.52 -13.17 2.46
CA PRO A 98 8.47 -13.05 3.46
C PRO A 98 8.84 -13.63 4.82
N THR A 99 9.61 -14.71 4.84
CA THR A 99 10.10 -15.37 6.06
C THR A 99 11.11 -14.54 6.85
N ASP A 100 11.67 -13.48 6.25
CA ASP A 100 12.60 -12.57 6.92
C ASP A 100 11.86 -11.45 7.69
N ILE A 101 10.53 -11.39 7.54
CA ILE A 101 9.67 -10.47 8.29
C ILE A 101 9.25 -11.15 9.59
N SER A 102 9.72 -10.62 10.70
CA SER A 102 9.41 -11.16 12.03
C SER A 102 8.07 -10.72 12.58
N THR A 103 7.57 -9.58 12.15
CA THR A 103 6.31 -8.99 12.63
C THR A 103 5.67 -8.15 11.54
N VAL A 104 4.35 -8.30 11.39
CA VAL A 104 3.51 -7.39 10.60
C VAL A 104 2.63 -6.61 11.57
N LEU A 105 2.59 -5.29 11.41
CA LEU A 105 1.77 -4.39 12.20
C LEU A 105 0.83 -3.64 11.27
N CYS A 106 -0.47 -3.90 11.36
CA CYS A 106 -1.48 -3.14 10.63
C CYS A 106 -2.01 -2.01 11.51
N THR A 107 -2.06 -0.78 11.00
CA THR A 107 -2.64 0.35 11.73
C THR A 107 -4.14 0.19 11.84
N HIS A 108 -4.77 -0.41 10.81
CA HIS A 108 -6.17 -0.78 10.76
C HIS A 108 -6.42 -1.85 9.68
N LEU A 109 -7.65 -2.35 9.58
CA LEU A 109 -7.97 -3.52 8.75
C LEU A 109 -8.69 -3.18 7.43
N HIS A 110 -8.52 -1.98 6.89
CA HIS A 110 -8.96 -1.73 5.52
C HIS A 110 -8.15 -2.56 4.52
N LEU A 111 -8.76 -2.84 3.36
CA LEU A 111 -8.22 -3.77 2.38
C LEU A 111 -6.86 -3.36 1.80
N ASP A 112 -6.59 -2.07 1.70
CA ASP A 112 -5.35 -1.48 1.20
C ASP A 112 -4.23 -1.40 2.24
N HIS A 113 -4.53 -1.80 3.49
CA HIS A 113 -3.58 -1.86 4.60
C HIS A 113 -3.31 -3.29 5.06
N ALA A 114 -4.34 -4.13 5.16
CA ALA A 114 -4.25 -5.48 5.72
C ALA A 114 -4.54 -6.60 4.71
N GLY A 115 -4.77 -6.28 3.43
CA GLY A 115 -5.13 -7.28 2.42
C GLY A 115 -4.04 -8.31 2.14
N GLY A 116 -2.78 -7.95 2.36
CA GLY A 116 -1.62 -8.82 2.16
C GLY A 116 -1.33 -9.80 3.31
N CYS A 117 -2.03 -9.68 4.45
CA CYS A 117 -1.84 -10.58 5.60
C CYS A 117 -2.27 -12.02 5.34
#